data_ff9e7aaa9da7a20b4ef764a4a98e9fff
#
_entry.id   ff9e7aaa9da7a20b4ef764a4a98e9fff
#
_cell.length_a   1.000
_cell.length_b   1.000
_cell.length_c   1.000
_cell.angle_alpha   90.00
_cell.angle_beta   90.00
_cell.angle_gamma   90.00
#
_symmetry.space_group_name_H-M   'P 1'
#
loop_
_entity.id
_entity.type
_entity.pdbx_description
1 polymer ?
#
loop_
_entity_poly.entity_id
_entity_poly.type
_entity_poly.pdbx_seq_one_letter_code
_entity_poly.pdbx_strand_id
1 'polypeptide(L)'
;MLVRISEIEVVSQSVDEYQRILGEEAEASVRLEPGVLCIFPSAQRGNPTQIRILEIYANRDAYNAHIRSPHFQKYKTSTLDMVKSLRLVDMQAMDAKAMPLIFKKMGGQP
;
A
#
# COMPACT_ATOMS: atom_id res chain seq x y z
N MET A 1 -0.45 -13.71 9.09
CA MET A 1 -0.65 -12.68 8.05
C MET A 1 -1.03 -11.38 8.72
N LEU A 2 -0.41 -10.29 8.31
CA LEU A 2 -0.68 -8.97 8.87
C LEU A 2 -1.42 -8.15 7.82
N VAL A 3 -2.60 -7.61 8.19
CA VAL A 3 -3.44 -6.80 7.30
C VAL A 3 -3.57 -5.40 7.88
N ARG A 4 -3.40 -4.39 7.04
CA ARG A 4 -3.44 -3.00 7.47
C ARG A 4 -4.09 -2.14 6.41
N ILE A 5 -4.82 -1.10 6.84
CA ILE A 5 -5.32 -0.06 5.95
C ILE A 5 -4.63 1.24 6.33
N SER A 6 -3.95 1.86 5.38
CA SER A 6 -3.44 3.21 5.54
C SER A 6 -4.48 4.20 5.06
N GLU A 7 -4.81 5.17 5.92
CA GLU A 7 -5.71 6.28 5.59
C GLU A 7 -4.86 7.54 5.51
N ILE A 8 -4.74 8.10 4.31
CA ILE A 8 -3.84 9.20 4.04
C ILE A 8 -4.61 10.35 3.44
N GLU A 9 -4.37 11.54 3.96
CA GLU A 9 -4.81 12.77 3.32
C GLU A 9 -3.61 13.50 2.75
N VAL A 10 -3.69 13.87 1.47
CA VAL A 10 -2.60 14.51 0.73
C VAL A 10 -2.94 15.97 0.50
N VAL A 11 -1.93 16.83 0.52
CA VAL A 11 -2.07 18.25 0.14
C VAL A 11 -2.57 18.32 -1.30
N SER A 12 -3.61 19.13 -1.56
CA SER A 12 -4.33 19.08 -2.84
C SER A 12 -3.45 19.35 -4.05
N GLN A 13 -2.48 20.25 -3.95
CA GLN A 13 -1.57 20.55 -5.07
C GLN A 13 -0.56 19.44 -5.34
N SER A 14 -0.43 18.47 -4.45
CA SER A 14 0.54 17.38 -4.58
C SER A 14 -0.07 16.05 -5.02
N VAL A 15 -1.37 16.01 -5.31
CA VAL A 15 -2.10 14.76 -5.57
C VAL A 15 -1.46 13.95 -6.70
N ASP A 16 -1.20 14.58 -7.85
CA ASP A 16 -0.68 13.87 -9.03
C ASP A 16 0.72 13.30 -8.77
N GLU A 17 1.59 14.12 -8.19
CA GLU A 17 2.95 13.69 -7.86
C GLU A 17 2.94 12.58 -6.80
N TYR A 18 2.09 12.73 -5.79
CA TYR A 18 1.97 11.74 -4.74
C TYR A 18 1.52 10.39 -5.31
N GLN A 19 0.52 10.39 -6.17
CA GLN A 19 0.01 9.16 -6.78
C GLN A 19 1.07 8.48 -7.63
N ARG A 20 1.87 9.25 -8.34
CA ARG A 20 2.96 8.71 -9.15
C ARG A 20 4.00 8.02 -8.26
N ILE A 21 4.43 8.69 -7.20
CA ILE A 21 5.45 8.15 -6.28
C ILE A 21 4.92 6.92 -5.55
N LEU A 22 3.70 6.99 -5.06
CA LEU A 22 3.08 5.86 -4.36
C LEU A 22 2.91 4.65 -5.28
N GLY A 23 2.52 4.88 -6.54
CA GLY A 23 2.37 3.81 -7.52
C GLY A 23 3.69 3.08 -7.77
N GLU A 24 4.79 3.82 -7.87
CA GLU A 24 6.12 3.24 -8.05
C GLU A 24 6.53 2.39 -6.82
N GLU A 25 6.27 2.91 -5.63
CA GLU A 25 6.62 2.20 -4.39
C GLU A 25 5.79 0.93 -4.23
N ALA A 26 4.49 1.01 -4.49
CA ALA A 26 3.59 -0.14 -4.38
C ALA A 26 4.02 -1.26 -5.33
N GLU A 27 4.30 -0.92 -6.58
CA GLU A 27 4.74 -1.88 -7.59
C GLU A 27 6.06 -2.52 -7.20
N ALA A 28 7.05 -1.71 -6.79
CA ALA A 28 8.36 -2.21 -6.39
C ALA A 28 8.26 -3.14 -5.17
N SER A 29 7.41 -2.78 -4.20
CA SER A 29 7.24 -3.59 -2.99
C SER A 29 6.72 -4.97 -3.30
N VAL A 30 5.67 -5.05 -4.11
CA VAL A 30 5.06 -6.34 -4.46
C VAL A 30 6.00 -7.16 -5.35
N ARG A 31 6.68 -6.51 -6.28
CA ARG A 31 7.58 -7.19 -7.21
C ARG A 31 8.85 -7.72 -6.53
N LEU A 32 9.43 -6.94 -5.62
CA LEU A 32 10.77 -7.23 -5.08
C LEU A 32 10.74 -7.95 -3.73
N GLU A 33 9.66 -7.83 -2.96
CA GLU A 33 9.63 -8.34 -1.59
C GLU A 33 8.69 -9.54 -1.49
N PRO A 34 9.23 -10.77 -1.33
CA PRO A 34 8.35 -11.96 -1.27
C PRO A 34 7.32 -11.92 -0.14
N GLY A 35 7.63 -11.24 0.96
CA GLY A 35 6.73 -11.14 2.11
C GLY A 35 5.68 -10.05 1.99
N VAL A 36 5.75 -9.20 0.98
CA VAL A 36 4.71 -8.20 0.68
C VAL A 36 3.70 -8.83 -0.26
N LEU A 37 2.55 -9.21 0.27
CA LEU A 37 1.53 -9.92 -0.49
C LEU A 37 0.62 -8.97 -1.26
N CYS A 38 0.41 -7.77 -0.72
CA CYS A 38 -0.48 -6.79 -1.34
C CYS A 38 -0.13 -5.39 -0.86
N ILE A 39 0.08 -4.48 -1.79
CA ILE A 39 0.04 -3.03 -1.56
C ILE A 39 -0.87 -2.49 -2.64
N PHE A 40 -2.11 -2.16 -2.26
CA PHE A 40 -3.12 -1.75 -3.23
C PHE A 40 -3.65 -0.37 -2.87
N PRO A 41 -3.09 0.70 -3.46
CA PRO A 41 -3.55 2.06 -3.18
C PRO A 41 -4.76 2.42 -4.02
N SER A 42 -5.65 3.22 -3.43
CA SER A 42 -6.83 3.74 -4.11
C SER A 42 -7.05 5.19 -3.67
N ALA A 43 -7.52 6.02 -4.58
CA ALA A 43 -7.95 7.39 -4.28
C ALA A 43 -9.46 7.44 -4.31
N GLN A 44 -10.05 8.19 -3.38
CA GLN A 44 -11.50 8.34 -3.32
C GLN A 44 -11.99 9.06 -4.58
N ARG A 45 -12.97 8.47 -5.26
CA ARG A 45 -13.55 9.08 -6.43
C ARG A 45 -14.24 10.39 -6.03
N GLY A 46 -13.91 11.46 -6.75
CA GLY A 46 -14.46 12.79 -6.46
C GLY A 46 -13.75 13.54 -5.35
N ASN A 47 -12.81 12.90 -4.64
CA ASN A 47 -12.01 13.55 -3.61
C ASN A 47 -10.61 12.90 -3.54
N PRO A 48 -9.76 13.17 -4.53
CA PRO A 48 -8.49 12.43 -4.70
C PRO A 48 -7.44 12.75 -3.66
N THR A 49 -7.64 13.72 -2.78
CA THR A 49 -6.74 13.93 -1.64
C THR A 49 -6.86 12.81 -0.60
N GLN A 50 -7.96 12.04 -0.65
CA GLN A 50 -8.20 10.94 0.27
C GLN A 50 -7.70 9.64 -0.34
N ILE A 51 -6.63 9.09 0.23
CA ILE A 51 -5.97 7.88 -0.24
C ILE A 51 -6.18 6.79 0.78
N ARG A 52 -6.45 5.57 0.30
CA ARG A 52 -6.54 4.37 1.14
C ARG A 52 -5.65 3.31 0.53
N ILE A 53 -4.85 2.65 1.37
CA ILE A 53 -3.97 1.58 0.91
C ILE A 53 -4.33 0.32 1.67
N LEU A 54 -4.72 -0.73 0.93
CA LEU A 54 -4.83 -2.07 1.50
C LEU A 54 -3.45 -2.69 1.48
N GLU A 55 -2.94 -3.08 2.64
CA GLU A 55 -1.60 -3.64 2.79
C GLU A 55 -1.70 -5.00 3.45
N ILE A 56 -1.06 -6.00 2.87
CA ILE A 56 -1.04 -7.35 3.41
C ILE A 56 0.39 -7.86 3.36
N TYR A 57 0.89 -8.28 4.51
CA TYR A 57 2.24 -8.83 4.68
C TYR A 57 2.14 -10.26 5.19
N ALA A 58 3.10 -11.09 4.82
CA ALA A 58 3.11 -12.49 5.25
C ALA A 58 3.16 -12.62 6.77
N ASN A 59 3.93 -11.74 7.42
CA ASN A 59 4.12 -11.73 8.88
C ASN A 59 4.75 -10.39 9.30
N ARG A 60 5.00 -10.24 10.60
CA ARG A 60 5.61 -9.04 11.16
C ARG A 60 7.03 -8.81 10.63
N ASP A 61 7.81 -9.87 10.44
CA ASP A 61 9.16 -9.73 9.91
C ASP A 61 9.16 -9.18 8.50
N ALA A 62 8.19 -9.59 7.67
CA ALA A 62 8.03 -9.06 6.31
C ALA A 62 7.69 -7.56 6.35
N TYR A 63 6.84 -7.14 7.26
CA TYR A 63 6.53 -5.73 7.44
C TYR A 63 7.77 -4.95 7.89
N ASN A 64 8.52 -5.47 8.87
CA ASN A 64 9.73 -4.81 9.37
C ASN A 64 10.78 -4.66 8.27
N ALA A 65 10.91 -5.67 7.40
CA ALA A 65 11.81 -5.60 6.26
C ALA A 65 11.33 -4.55 5.25
N HIS A 66 10.02 -4.49 5.02
CA HIS A 66 9.42 -3.55 4.07
C HIS A 66 9.73 -2.10 4.44
N ILE A 67 9.54 -1.71 5.69
CA ILE A 67 9.77 -0.31 6.09
C ILE A 67 11.24 0.07 6.05
N ARG A 68 12.17 -0.91 5.99
CA ARG A 68 13.60 -0.65 5.84
C ARG A 68 14.06 -0.72 4.38
N SER A 69 13.17 -1.09 3.46
CA SER A 69 13.54 -1.24 2.05
C SER A 69 13.89 0.10 1.42
N PRO A 70 14.80 0.11 0.42
CA PRO A 70 15.16 1.36 -0.27
C PRO A 70 13.96 2.05 -0.92
N HIS A 71 13.07 1.29 -1.54
CA HIS A 71 11.91 1.87 -2.22
C HIS A 71 10.91 2.46 -1.23
N PHE A 72 10.72 1.85 -0.06
CA PHE A 72 9.87 2.45 0.98
C PHE A 72 10.50 3.73 1.52
N GLN A 73 11.79 3.72 1.82
CA GLN A 73 12.49 4.89 2.35
C GLN A 73 12.46 6.06 1.35
N LYS A 74 12.65 5.77 0.08
CA LYS A 74 12.55 6.77 -0.99
C LYS A 74 11.15 7.37 -1.03
N TYR A 75 10.12 6.54 -0.99
CA TYR A 75 8.74 6.99 -0.93
C TYR A 75 8.51 7.89 0.29
N LYS A 76 8.92 7.44 1.47
CA LYS A 76 8.67 8.15 2.73
C LYS A 76 9.31 9.53 2.71
N THR A 77 10.56 9.63 2.29
CA THR A 77 11.27 10.91 2.27
C THR A 77 10.76 11.83 1.17
N SER A 78 10.44 11.28 -0.01
CA SER A 78 9.98 12.09 -1.15
C SER A 78 8.59 12.68 -0.94
N THR A 79 7.75 12.04 -0.10
CA THR A 79 6.37 12.48 0.08
C THR A 79 6.11 13.16 1.43
N LEU A 80 7.16 13.38 2.21
CA LEU A 80 7.01 13.88 3.58
C LEU A 80 6.20 15.17 3.64
N ASP A 81 6.44 16.10 2.72
CA ASP A 81 5.75 17.39 2.69
C ASP A 81 4.40 17.34 1.96
N MET A 82 4.05 16.20 1.39
CA MET A 82 2.80 16.03 0.64
C MET A 82 1.68 15.47 1.49
N VAL A 83 2.00 14.85 2.64
CA VAL A 83 1.03 14.17 3.49
C VAL A 83 0.56 15.10 4.59
N LYS A 84 -0.75 15.38 4.62
CA LYS A 84 -1.38 16.18 5.68
C LYS A 84 -1.66 15.33 6.91
N SER A 85 -2.11 14.11 6.72
CA SER A 85 -2.41 13.20 7.82
C SER A 85 -2.24 11.77 7.39
N LEU A 86 -1.90 10.91 8.35
CA LEU A 86 -1.70 9.49 8.16
C LEU A 86 -2.27 8.75 9.36
N ARG A 87 -3.12 7.76 9.09
CA ARG A 87 -3.63 6.87 10.12
C ARG A 87 -3.45 5.43 9.63
N LEU A 88 -2.84 4.61 10.47
CA LEU A 88 -2.65 3.18 10.20
C LEU A 88 -3.68 2.39 11.00
N VAL A 89 -4.51 1.60 10.32
CA VAL A 89 -5.56 0.82 10.96
C VAL A 89 -5.23 -0.66 10.79
N ASP A 90 -4.93 -1.32 11.90
CA ASP A 90 -4.69 -2.77 11.88
C ASP A 90 -6.02 -3.48 11.72
N MET A 91 -6.05 -4.45 10.80
CA MET A 91 -7.25 -5.19 10.45
C MET A 91 -7.01 -6.68 10.71
N GLN A 92 -8.09 -7.40 10.88
CA GLN A 92 -8.04 -8.85 10.98
C GLN A 92 -8.75 -9.46 9.77
N ALA A 93 -8.05 -10.34 9.04
CA ALA A 93 -8.66 -11.03 7.92
C ALA A 93 -9.82 -11.90 8.44
N MET A 94 -10.99 -11.74 7.82
CA MET A 94 -12.16 -12.55 8.17
C MET A 94 -12.10 -13.91 7.48
N ASP A 95 -11.60 -13.94 6.25
CA ASP A 95 -11.51 -15.16 5.46
C ASP A 95 -10.23 -15.18 4.65
N ALA A 96 -9.16 -15.69 5.27
CA ALA A 96 -7.87 -15.78 4.62
C ALA A 96 -7.87 -16.77 3.44
N LYS A 97 -8.83 -17.68 3.39
CA LYS A 97 -8.91 -18.68 2.31
C LYS A 97 -9.34 -18.07 0.98
N ALA A 98 -10.07 -16.95 1.02
CA ALA A 98 -10.50 -16.29 -0.20
C ALA A 98 -9.35 -15.59 -0.93
N MET A 99 -8.30 -15.19 -0.21
CA MET A 99 -7.21 -14.40 -0.78
C MET A 99 -6.53 -15.05 -1.98
N PRO A 100 -6.07 -16.31 -1.89
CA PRO A 100 -5.44 -16.94 -3.06
C PRO A 100 -6.38 -17.02 -4.26
N LEU A 101 -7.67 -17.20 -4.02
CA LEU A 101 -8.68 -17.26 -5.09
C LEU A 101 -8.82 -15.91 -5.77
N ILE A 102 -8.83 -14.82 -4.98
CA ILE A 102 -8.94 -13.46 -5.50
C ILE A 102 -7.73 -13.15 -6.40
N PHE A 103 -6.53 -13.40 -5.90
CA PHE A 103 -5.30 -13.08 -6.64
C PHE A 103 -5.16 -13.95 -7.90
N LYS A 104 -5.54 -15.20 -7.82
CA LYS A 104 -5.53 -16.08 -8.99
C LYS A 104 -6.47 -15.55 -10.08
N LYS A 105 -7.66 -15.14 -9.68
CA LYS A 105 -8.65 -14.59 -10.62
C LYS A 105 -8.14 -13.31 -11.26
N MET A 106 -7.52 -12.42 -10.47
CA MET A 106 -6.97 -11.17 -10.97
C MET A 106 -5.75 -11.37 -11.85
N GLY A 107 -5.01 -12.44 -11.65
CA GLY A 107 -3.86 -12.78 -12.47
C GLY A 107 -4.20 -13.24 -13.89
N GLY A 108 -5.48 -13.29 -14.24
CA GLY A 108 -5.89 -13.65 -15.59
C GLY A 108 -5.55 -15.09 -15.96
N GLN A 109 -5.66 -15.99 -15.00
CA GLN A 109 -5.33 -17.38 -15.24
C GLN A 109 -6.23 -18.00 -16.29
N PRO A 110 -5.64 -18.73 -17.23
CA PRO A 110 -6.44 -19.50 -18.16
C PRO A 110 -7.24 -20.57 -17.47
#